data_11f2a6c4b92b3c0807e18c3956e8369c
#
_entry.id   11f2a6c4b92b3c0807e18c3956e8369c
#
_cell.length_a   1.000
_cell.length_b   1.000
_cell.length_c   1.000
_cell.angle_alpha   90.00
_cell.angle_beta   90.00
_cell.angle_gamma   90.00
#
_symmetry.space_group_name_H-M   'P 1'
#
loop_
_entity.id
_entity.type
_entity.pdbx_description
1 polymer ?
#
loop_
_entity_poly.entity_id
_entity_poly.type
_entity_poly.pdbx_seq_one_letter_code
_entity_poly.pdbx_strand_id
1 'polypeptide(L)'
;MSGVELVENQINEPKENEILIKVKAASVNFPDLLMTQGKYQHKPDLPFGLGMEGAGIVLSVGSKVSKVKEGDEVTFGALGKGAFTELICVNENSVEIKPSNLTFEQAAAFQTAYLTAYVSLVRRGELKKGESLLVHGATGGVGMAAVQLGKYLGAKVIATGTSKEKLKETINWGADHTIQTHKENKVEFRNEVKELTGGLGADVIYDPVGGDVFDHSIRCINWGGRILIVGFASGRIPTLPINMALIKGFSVVGVRAGEFARKNPEKGVENNQEIRRICEEGFFDPYVCKTFLLSEAKESIKYLSERKLIGKVVVKVD
;
A
#
# COMPACT_ATOMS: atom_id res chain seq x y z
N MET A 1 2.13 18.46 -13.11
CA MET A 1 0.69 18.33 -12.75
C MET A 1 -0.22 19.41 -13.38
N SER A 2 0.16 19.97 -14.52
CA SER A 2 -0.64 21.00 -15.24
C SER A 2 -1.95 20.47 -15.81
N GLY A 3 -2.07 19.17 -16.08
CA GLY A 3 -3.27 18.55 -16.67
C GLY A 3 -4.24 17.89 -15.67
N VAL A 4 -4.12 18.17 -14.37
CA VAL A 4 -5.08 17.68 -13.36
C VAL A 4 -6.06 18.80 -13.05
N GLU A 5 -7.35 18.55 -13.35
CA GLU A 5 -8.43 19.53 -13.19
C GLU A 5 -9.65 18.86 -12.57
N LEU A 6 -10.42 19.63 -11.80
CA LEU A 6 -11.73 19.22 -11.32
C LEU A 6 -12.75 19.50 -12.43
N VAL A 7 -13.51 18.48 -12.79
CA VAL A 7 -14.54 18.59 -13.84
C VAL A 7 -15.86 18.06 -13.33
N GLU A 8 -16.96 18.61 -13.86
CA GLU A 8 -18.29 18.08 -13.63
C GLU A 8 -18.64 17.05 -14.71
N ASN A 9 -19.08 15.88 -14.28
CA ASN A 9 -19.55 14.81 -15.16
C ASN A 9 -20.91 14.30 -14.69
N GLN A 10 -21.74 13.92 -15.64
CA GLN A 10 -22.95 13.17 -15.33
C GLN A 10 -22.61 11.74 -14.98
N ILE A 11 -23.24 11.21 -13.94
CA ILE A 11 -23.15 9.80 -13.60
C ILE A 11 -24.41 9.08 -14.09
N ASN A 12 -24.23 7.91 -14.67
CA ASN A 12 -25.33 7.07 -15.11
C ASN A 12 -25.78 6.14 -13.97
N GLU A 13 -27.00 5.62 -14.10
CA GLU A 13 -27.47 4.51 -13.25
C GLU A 13 -26.53 3.31 -13.33
N PRO A 14 -26.37 2.54 -12.23
CA PRO A 14 -25.47 1.39 -12.22
C PRO A 14 -26.00 0.29 -13.17
N LYS A 15 -25.10 -0.30 -13.94
CA LYS A 15 -25.39 -1.50 -14.76
C LYS A 15 -25.69 -2.69 -13.87
N GLU A 16 -26.14 -3.80 -14.47
CA GLU A 16 -26.59 -5.01 -13.75
C GLU A 16 -25.65 -5.51 -12.65
N ASN A 17 -24.31 -5.41 -12.84
CA ASN A 17 -23.29 -5.86 -11.88
C ASN A 17 -22.53 -4.68 -11.24
N GLU A 18 -23.06 -3.46 -11.33
CA GLU A 18 -22.42 -2.27 -10.79
C GLU A 18 -23.17 -1.75 -9.56
N ILE A 19 -22.45 -1.01 -8.75
CA ILE A 19 -22.90 -0.40 -7.51
C ILE A 19 -22.62 1.09 -7.64
N LEU A 20 -23.62 1.93 -7.41
CA LEU A 20 -23.48 3.38 -7.27
C LEU A 20 -23.14 3.70 -5.83
N ILE A 21 -22.02 4.36 -5.62
CA ILE A 21 -21.51 4.72 -4.29
C ILE A 21 -21.39 6.23 -4.17
N LYS A 22 -21.91 6.78 -3.07
CA LYS A 22 -21.58 8.12 -2.58
C LYS A 22 -20.22 8.04 -1.88
N VAL A 23 -19.19 8.61 -2.48
CA VAL A 23 -17.85 8.62 -1.92
C VAL A 23 -17.81 9.51 -0.69
N LYS A 24 -17.19 9.06 0.38
CA LYS A 24 -16.93 9.82 1.61
C LYS A 24 -15.46 10.18 1.77
N ALA A 25 -14.60 9.30 1.32
CA ALA A 25 -13.17 9.50 1.34
C ALA A 25 -12.47 8.69 0.24
N ALA A 26 -11.39 9.20 -0.29
CA ALA A 26 -10.53 8.52 -1.26
C ALA A 26 -9.06 8.69 -0.90
N SER A 27 -8.26 7.64 -1.04
CA SER A 27 -6.86 7.66 -0.64
C SER A 27 -5.94 8.07 -1.78
N VAL A 28 -4.93 8.87 -1.45
CA VAL A 28 -3.86 9.23 -2.38
C VAL A 28 -2.77 8.17 -2.33
N ASN A 29 -2.47 7.58 -3.47
CA ASN A 29 -1.47 6.53 -3.62
C ASN A 29 -0.32 6.94 -4.55
N PHE A 30 0.84 6.30 -4.39
CA PHE A 30 1.99 6.56 -5.27
C PHE A 30 1.70 6.29 -6.76
N PRO A 31 0.92 5.25 -7.11
CA PRO A 31 0.44 5.08 -8.48
C PRO A 31 -0.36 6.26 -9.05
N ASP A 32 -1.16 6.98 -8.24
CA ASP A 32 -1.87 8.18 -8.74
C ASP A 32 -0.87 9.22 -9.26
N LEU A 33 0.20 9.47 -8.51
CA LEU A 33 1.30 10.33 -8.94
C LEU A 33 1.99 9.80 -10.22
N LEU A 34 2.24 8.49 -10.30
CA LEU A 34 2.87 7.88 -11.47
C LEU A 34 1.95 7.94 -12.71
N MET A 35 0.64 7.80 -12.55
CA MET A 35 -0.33 7.93 -13.64
C MET A 35 -0.35 9.36 -14.20
N THR A 36 -0.29 10.40 -13.34
CA THR A 36 -0.20 11.79 -13.82
C THR A 36 1.08 12.07 -14.62
N GLN A 37 2.11 11.21 -14.50
CA GLN A 37 3.38 11.30 -15.21
C GLN A 37 3.50 10.32 -16.39
N GLY A 38 2.47 9.50 -16.66
CA GLY A 38 2.52 8.43 -17.67
C GLY A 38 3.52 7.29 -17.36
N LYS A 39 3.94 7.15 -16.08
CA LYS A 39 4.99 6.21 -15.63
C LYS A 39 4.44 4.95 -14.96
N TYR A 40 3.13 4.85 -14.76
CA TYR A 40 2.54 3.65 -14.17
C TYR A 40 2.30 2.57 -15.23
N GLN A 41 2.25 1.28 -14.81
CA GLN A 41 2.02 0.16 -15.73
C GLN A 41 0.62 0.17 -16.36
N HIS A 42 -0.38 0.67 -15.64
CA HIS A 42 -1.71 0.92 -16.17
C HIS A 42 -1.75 2.34 -16.70
N LYS A 43 -2.01 2.47 -18.00
CA LYS A 43 -2.08 3.75 -18.72
C LYS A 43 -3.47 3.88 -19.33
N PRO A 44 -4.44 4.43 -18.58
CA PRO A 44 -5.77 4.68 -19.15
C PRO A 44 -5.70 5.77 -20.23
N ASP A 45 -6.66 5.73 -21.16
CA ASP A 45 -6.82 6.78 -22.16
C ASP A 45 -7.23 8.10 -21.48
N LEU A 46 -6.79 9.22 -22.05
CA LEU A 46 -7.17 10.55 -21.59
C LEU A 46 -8.54 10.99 -22.15
N PRO A 47 -9.38 11.66 -21.36
CA PRO A 47 -9.21 11.97 -19.92
C PRO A 47 -9.55 10.77 -19.04
N PHE A 48 -8.93 10.67 -17.84
CA PHE A 48 -9.25 9.62 -16.86
C PHE A 48 -9.36 10.18 -15.46
N GLY A 49 -10.14 9.50 -14.60
CA GLY A 49 -10.28 9.84 -13.19
C GLY A 49 -9.09 9.38 -12.35
N LEU A 50 -8.67 10.19 -11.39
CA LEU A 50 -7.64 9.88 -10.40
C LEU A 50 -8.24 9.32 -9.10
N GLY A 51 -7.41 8.65 -8.30
CA GLY A 51 -7.81 7.94 -7.10
C GLY A 51 -8.08 6.47 -7.36
N MET A 52 -7.25 5.59 -6.79
CA MET A 52 -7.31 4.14 -7.02
C MET A 52 -8.27 3.41 -6.10
N GLU A 53 -8.62 4.02 -4.98
CA GLU A 53 -9.45 3.43 -3.93
C GLU A 53 -10.20 4.49 -3.14
N GLY A 54 -11.28 4.10 -2.52
CA GLY A 54 -12.06 4.95 -1.65
C GLY A 54 -12.94 4.17 -0.69
N ALA A 55 -13.69 4.91 0.11
CA ALA A 55 -14.75 4.42 0.98
C ALA A 55 -15.98 5.31 0.87
N GLY A 56 -17.15 4.74 1.04
CA GLY A 56 -18.40 5.47 0.88
C GLY A 56 -19.61 4.64 1.26
N ILE A 57 -20.78 5.14 0.85
CA ILE A 57 -22.09 4.55 1.14
C ILE A 57 -22.74 4.12 -0.18
N VAL A 58 -23.26 2.92 -0.23
CA VAL A 58 -24.02 2.40 -1.38
C VAL A 58 -25.33 3.19 -1.51
N LEU A 59 -25.56 3.82 -2.67
CA LEU A 59 -26.82 4.51 -2.99
C LEU A 59 -27.80 3.63 -3.74
N SER A 60 -27.31 2.85 -4.70
CA SER A 60 -28.14 1.89 -5.44
C SER A 60 -27.29 0.76 -6.00
N VAL A 61 -27.90 -0.35 -6.34
CA VAL A 61 -27.27 -1.55 -6.86
C VAL A 61 -27.93 -2.05 -8.12
N GLY A 62 -27.15 -2.57 -9.06
CA GLY A 62 -27.64 -3.22 -10.27
C GLY A 62 -28.35 -4.54 -9.96
N SER A 63 -29.20 -5.00 -10.88
CA SER A 63 -30.11 -6.13 -10.67
C SER A 63 -29.46 -7.47 -10.38
N LYS A 64 -28.15 -7.65 -10.66
CA LYS A 64 -27.38 -8.88 -10.42
C LYS A 64 -26.43 -8.77 -9.23
N VAL A 65 -26.38 -7.64 -8.56
CA VAL A 65 -25.54 -7.43 -7.36
C VAL A 65 -26.16 -8.19 -6.19
N SER A 66 -25.33 -8.95 -5.49
CA SER A 66 -25.74 -9.74 -4.32
C SER A 66 -24.88 -9.51 -3.07
N LYS A 67 -23.72 -8.90 -3.22
CA LYS A 67 -22.71 -8.78 -2.17
C LYS A 67 -23.02 -7.67 -1.16
N VAL A 68 -23.69 -6.61 -1.62
CA VAL A 68 -24.05 -5.42 -0.81
C VAL A 68 -25.43 -4.89 -1.18
N LYS A 69 -25.99 -4.03 -0.33
CA LYS A 69 -27.29 -3.39 -0.52
C LYS A 69 -27.19 -1.88 -0.27
N GLU A 70 -28.21 -1.15 -0.63
CA GLU A 70 -28.36 0.27 -0.33
C GLU A 70 -28.18 0.55 1.17
N GLY A 71 -27.43 1.61 1.49
CA GLY A 71 -27.08 2.02 2.83
C GLY A 71 -25.82 1.34 3.40
N ASP A 72 -25.31 0.30 2.80
CA ASP A 72 -24.09 -0.36 3.29
C ASP A 72 -22.86 0.58 3.17
N GLU A 73 -22.04 0.59 4.21
CA GLU A 73 -20.75 1.26 4.22
C GLU A 73 -19.67 0.35 3.61
N VAL A 74 -18.98 0.86 2.59
CA VAL A 74 -18.08 0.03 1.77
C VAL A 74 -16.73 0.69 1.53
N THR A 75 -15.73 -0.15 1.26
CA THR A 75 -14.48 0.23 0.58
C THR A 75 -14.54 -0.25 -0.87
N PHE A 76 -13.89 0.44 -1.77
CA PHE A 76 -13.91 0.08 -3.19
C PHE A 76 -12.60 0.41 -3.91
N GLY A 77 -12.29 -0.42 -4.91
CA GLY A 77 -11.24 -0.15 -5.88
C GLY A 77 -11.78 0.61 -7.09
N ALA A 78 -11.04 1.63 -7.54
CA ALA A 78 -11.45 2.53 -8.62
C ALA A 78 -10.38 2.73 -9.70
N LEU A 79 -9.46 1.77 -9.87
CA LEU A 79 -8.37 1.88 -10.84
C LEU A 79 -8.91 2.15 -12.26
N GLY A 80 -8.52 3.29 -12.82
CA GLY A 80 -8.94 3.74 -14.15
C GLY A 80 -10.30 4.45 -14.21
N LYS A 81 -11.13 4.37 -13.15
CA LYS A 81 -12.40 5.12 -13.03
C LYS A 81 -12.22 6.41 -12.23
N GLY A 82 -11.41 6.38 -11.17
CA GLY A 82 -11.09 7.53 -10.34
C GLY A 82 -12.02 7.71 -9.13
N ALA A 83 -11.45 7.57 -7.93
CA ALA A 83 -12.16 7.74 -6.65
C ALA A 83 -12.20 9.19 -6.15
N PHE A 84 -11.47 10.12 -6.79
CA PHE A 84 -11.56 11.55 -6.44
C PHE A 84 -12.81 12.16 -7.10
N THR A 85 -13.97 11.77 -6.61
CA THR A 85 -15.28 12.14 -7.13
C THR A 85 -16.35 12.02 -6.03
N GLU A 86 -17.48 12.69 -6.20
CA GLU A 86 -18.61 12.61 -5.26
C GLU A 86 -19.37 11.29 -5.41
N LEU A 87 -19.53 10.82 -6.64
CA LEU A 87 -20.28 9.62 -6.99
C LEU A 87 -19.46 8.74 -7.93
N ILE A 88 -19.56 7.43 -7.75
CA ILE A 88 -18.88 6.47 -8.62
C ILE A 88 -19.70 5.20 -8.82
N CYS A 89 -19.73 4.69 -10.07
CA CYS A 89 -20.22 3.34 -10.36
C CYS A 89 -19.04 2.39 -10.48
N VAL A 90 -18.99 1.34 -9.66
CA VAL A 90 -17.96 0.29 -9.70
C VAL A 90 -18.59 -1.09 -9.77
N ASN A 91 -17.85 -2.06 -10.34
CA ASN A 91 -18.28 -3.46 -10.34
C ASN A 91 -18.28 -4.04 -8.91
N GLU A 92 -19.24 -4.91 -8.57
CA GLU A 92 -19.37 -5.51 -7.24
C GLU A 92 -18.09 -6.27 -6.79
N ASN A 93 -17.32 -6.82 -7.73
CA ASN A 93 -16.05 -7.49 -7.42
C ASN A 93 -14.96 -6.55 -6.89
N SER A 94 -15.14 -5.24 -7.06
CA SER A 94 -14.21 -4.21 -6.55
C SER A 94 -14.66 -3.61 -5.22
N VAL A 95 -15.74 -4.13 -4.63
CA VAL A 95 -16.37 -3.59 -3.40
C VAL A 95 -16.24 -4.59 -2.27
N GLU A 96 -15.88 -4.10 -1.08
CA GLU A 96 -15.88 -4.84 0.18
C GLU A 96 -16.64 -4.05 1.25
N ILE A 97 -17.27 -4.75 2.20
CA ILE A 97 -17.85 -4.10 3.38
C ILE A 97 -16.72 -3.43 4.17
N LYS A 98 -16.93 -2.19 4.54
CA LYS A 98 -16.00 -1.41 5.37
C LYS A 98 -15.79 -2.10 6.73
N PRO A 99 -14.55 -2.27 7.22
CA PRO A 99 -14.33 -2.69 8.61
C PRO A 99 -15.07 -1.75 9.58
N SER A 100 -15.83 -2.34 10.50
CA SER A 100 -16.77 -1.60 11.36
C SER A 100 -16.07 -0.61 12.32
N ASN A 101 -14.82 -0.89 12.67
CA ASN A 101 -13.99 -0.10 13.58
C ASN A 101 -13.24 1.07 12.90
N LEU A 102 -13.32 1.22 11.57
CA LEU A 102 -12.65 2.29 10.84
C LEU A 102 -13.59 3.45 10.51
N THR A 103 -13.07 4.68 10.55
CA THR A 103 -13.72 5.85 9.91
C THR A 103 -13.66 5.70 8.38
N PHE A 104 -14.38 6.55 7.62
CA PHE A 104 -14.30 6.53 6.16
C PHE A 104 -12.90 6.90 5.66
N GLU A 105 -12.23 7.83 6.31
CA GLU A 105 -10.86 8.23 5.97
C GLU A 105 -9.87 7.08 6.18
N GLN A 106 -9.96 6.38 7.30
CA GLN A 106 -9.14 5.20 7.59
C GLN A 106 -9.46 4.05 6.61
N ALA A 107 -10.74 3.82 6.35
CA ALA A 107 -11.19 2.77 5.43
C ALA A 107 -10.74 3.03 3.98
N ALA A 108 -10.78 4.29 3.52
CA ALA A 108 -10.22 4.68 2.23
C ALA A 108 -8.70 4.45 2.15
N ALA A 109 -7.99 4.55 3.27
CA ALA A 109 -6.54 4.36 3.37
C ALA A 109 -6.11 2.89 3.58
N PHE A 110 -7.07 1.97 3.68
CA PHE A 110 -6.86 0.60 4.15
C PHE A 110 -6.55 -0.38 3.03
N GLN A 111 -7.48 -0.54 2.06
CA GLN A 111 -7.52 -1.69 1.16
C GLN A 111 -6.22 -1.93 0.40
N THR A 112 -5.75 -0.95 -0.35
CA THR A 112 -4.54 -1.11 -1.21
C THR A 112 -3.28 -1.35 -0.39
N ALA A 113 -3.12 -0.65 0.73
CA ALA A 113 -1.91 -0.75 1.54
C ALA A 113 -1.81 -2.11 2.24
N TYR A 114 -2.88 -2.55 2.90
CA TYR A 114 -2.87 -3.79 3.67
C TYR A 114 -2.95 -5.03 2.78
N LEU A 115 -3.68 -4.97 1.66
CA LEU A 115 -3.66 -6.05 0.67
C LEU A 115 -2.25 -6.21 0.07
N THR A 116 -1.55 -5.09 -0.21
CA THR A 116 -0.17 -5.14 -0.70
C THR A 116 0.75 -5.79 0.34
N ALA A 117 0.65 -5.39 1.60
CA ALA A 117 1.43 -5.99 2.68
C ALA A 117 1.11 -7.49 2.84
N TYR A 118 -0.17 -7.87 2.83
CA TYR A 118 -0.60 -9.26 3.00
C TYR A 118 -0.10 -10.16 1.86
N VAL A 119 -0.30 -9.76 0.62
CA VAL A 119 0.21 -10.50 -0.53
C VAL A 119 1.73 -10.60 -0.48
N SER A 120 2.42 -9.52 -0.08
CA SER A 120 3.88 -9.52 0.06
C SER A 120 4.36 -10.51 1.12
N LEU A 121 3.90 -10.34 2.35
CA LEU A 121 4.47 -11.04 3.50
C LEU A 121 3.92 -12.47 3.63
N VAL A 122 2.61 -12.68 3.37
CA VAL A 122 1.98 -13.99 3.55
C VAL A 122 2.10 -14.84 2.28
N ARG A 123 1.68 -14.30 1.11
CA ARG A 123 1.56 -15.12 -0.11
C ARG A 123 2.87 -15.26 -0.89
N ARG A 124 3.74 -14.25 -0.86
CA ARG A 124 4.96 -14.23 -1.66
C ARG A 124 6.23 -14.40 -0.83
N GLY A 125 6.27 -13.80 0.34
CA GLY A 125 7.40 -13.82 1.26
C GLY A 125 7.36 -14.98 2.23
N GLU A 126 6.18 -15.59 2.45
CA GLU A 126 5.97 -16.69 3.39
C GLU A 126 6.64 -16.42 4.75
N LEU A 127 6.43 -15.18 5.25
CA LEU A 127 7.02 -14.72 6.50
C LEU A 127 6.57 -15.60 7.67
N LYS A 128 7.51 -16.08 8.46
CA LYS A 128 7.28 -16.96 9.59
C LYS A 128 7.50 -16.24 10.92
N LYS A 129 6.80 -16.68 11.94
CA LYS A 129 7.02 -16.23 13.32
C LYS A 129 8.48 -16.38 13.72
N GLY A 130 9.05 -15.33 14.30
CA GLY A 130 10.43 -15.28 14.75
C GLY A 130 11.46 -14.87 13.70
N GLU A 131 11.10 -14.85 12.41
CA GLU A 131 11.97 -14.30 11.36
C GLU A 131 12.17 -12.79 11.53
N SER A 132 13.29 -12.28 11.07
CA SER A 132 13.60 -10.86 10.99
C SER A 132 13.05 -10.25 9.69
N LEU A 133 12.16 -9.25 9.83
CA LEU A 133 11.56 -8.51 8.72
C LEU A 133 12.16 -7.10 8.66
N LEU A 134 12.88 -6.79 7.59
CA LEU A 134 13.37 -5.45 7.29
C LEU A 134 12.36 -4.74 6.38
N VAL A 135 11.78 -3.62 6.83
CA VAL A 135 10.80 -2.84 6.06
C VAL A 135 11.43 -1.53 5.62
N HIS A 136 11.66 -1.37 4.32
CA HIS A 136 12.09 -0.11 3.74
C HIS A 136 10.89 0.83 3.51
N GLY A 137 11.16 2.16 3.61
CA GLY A 137 10.08 3.14 3.49
C GLY A 137 8.95 2.92 4.51
N ALA A 138 9.29 2.46 5.70
CA ALA A 138 8.35 2.04 6.75
C ALA A 138 7.36 3.14 7.17
N THR A 139 7.71 4.40 6.96
CA THR A 139 6.86 5.56 7.30
C THR A 139 5.81 5.91 6.24
N GLY A 140 5.82 5.23 5.06
CA GLY A 140 4.79 5.38 4.03
C GLY A 140 3.64 4.38 4.21
N GLY A 141 2.54 4.56 3.46
CA GLY A 141 1.32 3.76 3.66
C GLY A 141 1.52 2.24 3.55
N VAL A 142 2.20 1.77 2.51
CA VAL A 142 2.46 0.31 2.35
C VAL A 142 3.52 -0.20 3.34
N GLY A 143 4.47 0.67 3.76
CA GLY A 143 5.45 0.35 4.78
C GLY A 143 4.82 0.23 6.17
N MET A 144 3.94 1.15 6.54
CA MET A 144 3.13 1.10 7.75
C MET A 144 2.35 -0.23 7.85
N ALA A 145 1.62 -0.56 6.79
CA ALA A 145 0.86 -1.82 6.72
C ALA A 145 1.77 -3.06 6.87
N ALA A 146 2.98 -3.03 6.28
CA ALA A 146 3.95 -4.12 6.40
C ALA A 146 4.52 -4.24 7.83
N VAL A 147 4.75 -3.11 8.53
CA VAL A 147 5.18 -3.10 9.94
C VAL A 147 4.11 -3.73 10.83
N GLN A 148 2.85 -3.26 10.72
CA GLN A 148 1.75 -3.78 11.54
C GLN A 148 1.49 -5.28 11.26
N LEU A 149 1.44 -5.68 9.99
CA LEU A 149 1.25 -7.09 9.63
C LEU A 149 2.44 -7.96 10.06
N GLY A 150 3.69 -7.48 9.90
CA GLY A 150 4.88 -8.20 10.36
C GLY A 150 4.85 -8.46 11.86
N LYS A 151 4.44 -7.46 12.63
CA LYS A 151 4.25 -7.60 14.09
C LYS A 151 3.15 -8.59 14.43
N TYR A 152 2.00 -8.50 13.76
CA TYR A 152 0.90 -9.46 13.92
C TYR A 152 1.34 -10.90 13.64
N LEU A 153 2.15 -11.12 12.60
CA LEU A 153 2.69 -12.45 12.25
C LEU A 153 3.79 -12.92 13.19
N GLY A 154 4.20 -12.11 14.17
CA GLY A 154 5.21 -12.45 15.17
C GLY A 154 6.65 -12.37 14.67
N ALA A 155 6.91 -11.59 13.64
CA ALA A 155 8.28 -11.30 13.17
C ALA A 155 8.97 -10.28 14.08
N LYS A 156 10.32 -10.24 14.00
CA LYS A 156 11.15 -9.15 14.56
C LYS A 156 11.25 -8.06 13.50
N VAL A 157 10.55 -6.95 13.69
CA VAL A 157 10.38 -5.91 12.67
C VAL A 157 11.42 -4.81 12.82
N ILE A 158 12.22 -4.59 11.77
CA ILE A 158 13.20 -3.51 11.66
C ILE A 158 12.67 -2.53 10.62
N ALA A 159 12.27 -1.33 11.04
CA ALA A 159 11.73 -0.28 10.20
C ALA A 159 12.82 0.67 9.71
N THR A 160 12.87 0.99 8.41
CA THR A 160 13.83 1.97 7.88
C THR A 160 13.16 3.13 7.16
N GLY A 161 13.78 4.29 7.25
CA GLY A 161 13.33 5.52 6.62
C GLY A 161 14.38 6.63 6.67
N THR A 162 14.11 7.74 5.99
CA THR A 162 15.06 8.86 5.88
C THR A 162 14.93 9.92 6.97
N SER A 163 13.81 9.95 7.72
CA SER A 163 13.57 10.91 8.81
C SER A 163 13.44 10.17 10.13
N LYS A 164 14.28 10.55 11.09
CA LYS A 164 14.29 10.02 12.45
C LYS A 164 12.97 10.33 13.19
N GLU A 165 12.42 11.52 12.95
CA GLU A 165 11.15 11.96 13.57
C GLU A 165 10.00 11.07 13.10
N LYS A 166 9.90 10.81 11.79
CA LYS A 166 8.85 9.96 11.22
C LYS A 166 9.00 8.50 11.64
N LEU A 167 10.21 8.01 11.81
CA LEU A 167 10.47 6.64 12.23
C LEU A 167 9.98 6.36 13.66
N LYS A 168 9.84 7.38 14.51
CA LYS A 168 9.26 7.20 15.85
C LYS A 168 7.85 6.63 15.80
N GLU A 169 7.05 7.02 14.81
CA GLU A 169 5.68 6.50 14.65
C GLU A 169 5.67 4.99 14.35
N THR A 170 6.71 4.48 13.69
CA THR A 170 6.76 3.04 13.35
C THR A 170 6.86 2.15 14.59
N ILE A 171 7.37 2.66 15.70
CA ILE A 171 7.39 1.94 16.99
C ILE A 171 5.96 1.74 17.49
N ASN A 172 5.12 2.78 17.40
CA ASN A 172 3.70 2.69 17.77
C ASN A 172 2.95 1.68 16.90
N TRP A 173 3.41 1.46 15.67
CA TRP A 173 2.85 0.48 14.73
C TRP A 173 3.40 -0.94 14.92
N GLY A 174 4.38 -1.13 15.83
CA GLY A 174 4.91 -2.43 16.20
C GLY A 174 6.30 -2.75 15.67
N ALA A 175 7.07 -1.78 15.17
CA ALA A 175 8.48 -1.98 14.86
C ALA A 175 9.28 -2.21 16.16
N ASP A 176 10.12 -3.23 16.18
CA ASP A 176 11.00 -3.52 17.31
C ASP A 176 12.26 -2.63 17.27
N HIS A 177 12.71 -2.26 16.06
CA HIS A 177 13.87 -1.39 15.85
C HIS A 177 13.64 -0.43 14.69
N THR A 178 14.32 0.71 14.75
CA THR A 178 14.32 1.70 13.65
C THR A 178 15.73 2.04 13.22
N ILE A 179 15.94 2.13 11.90
CA ILE A 179 17.23 2.53 11.32
C ILE A 179 16.99 3.71 10.38
N GLN A 180 17.68 4.82 10.61
CA GLN A 180 17.64 5.95 9.71
C GLN A 180 18.61 5.72 8.53
N THR A 181 18.06 5.66 7.30
CA THR A 181 18.87 5.55 6.08
C THR A 181 19.30 6.94 5.63
N HIS A 182 20.58 7.27 5.74
CA HIS A 182 21.15 8.54 5.28
C HIS A 182 21.52 8.46 3.79
N LYS A 183 21.36 9.60 3.08
CA LYS A 183 21.77 9.70 1.67
C LYS A 183 23.28 9.52 1.51
N GLU A 184 24.07 9.94 2.50
CA GLU A 184 25.54 10.01 2.44
C GLU A 184 26.24 8.79 3.03
N ASN A 185 25.62 8.08 3.98
CA ASN A 185 26.21 6.93 4.64
C ASN A 185 25.35 5.66 4.57
N LYS A 186 25.16 5.17 3.35
CA LYS A 186 24.35 3.99 3.05
C LYS A 186 24.92 2.68 3.62
N VAL A 187 26.18 2.67 3.97
CA VAL A 187 26.86 1.49 4.53
C VAL A 187 26.41 1.21 5.97
N GLU A 188 26.04 2.23 6.72
CA GLU A 188 25.69 2.09 8.12
C GLU A 188 24.45 1.21 8.31
N PHE A 189 23.35 1.45 7.60
CA PHE A 189 22.13 0.67 7.82
C PHE A 189 22.36 -0.84 7.63
N ARG A 190 23.22 -1.22 6.71
CA ARG A 190 23.56 -2.64 6.48
C ARG A 190 24.26 -3.28 7.69
N ASN A 191 25.15 -2.53 8.33
CA ASN A 191 25.86 -3.00 9.50
C ASN A 191 24.91 -3.08 10.70
N GLU A 192 24.06 -2.07 10.87
CA GLU A 192 23.02 -2.05 11.92
C GLU A 192 22.04 -3.22 11.76
N VAL A 193 21.57 -3.53 10.53
CA VAL A 193 20.71 -4.70 10.29
C VAL A 193 21.43 -5.98 10.72
N LYS A 194 22.71 -6.15 10.38
CA LYS A 194 23.47 -7.34 10.78
C LYS A 194 23.65 -7.42 12.28
N GLU A 195 23.91 -6.31 12.94
CA GLU A 195 24.05 -6.25 14.41
C GLU A 195 22.73 -6.68 15.08
N LEU A 196 21.59 -6.11 14.66
CA LEU A 196 20.26 -6.44 15.19
C LEU A 196 19.81 -7.88 14.91
N THR A 197 20.43 -8.54 13.93
CA THR A 197 20.14 -9.93 13.51
C THR A 197 21.24 -10.92 13.90
N GLY A 198 22.12 -10.58 14.85
CA GLY A 198 23.18 -11.45 15.30
C GLY A 198 24.23 -11.80 14.23
N GLY A 199 24.45 -10.93 13.25
CA GLY A 199 25.39 -11.10 12.14
C GLY A 199 24.79 -11.78 10.90
N LEU A 200 23.61 -12.38 11.00
CA LEU A 200 22.99 -13.19 9.93
C LEU A 200 22.41 -12.34 8.79
N GLY A 201 21.81 -11.19 9.11
CA GLY A 201 21.04 -10.38 8.16
C GLY A 201 19.53 -10.65 8.27
N ALA A 202 18.73 -9.90 7.51
CA ALA A 202 17.28 -10.03 7.53
C ALA A 202 16.79 -11.26 6.75
N ASP A 203 15.81 -11.99 7.28
CA ASP A 203 15.21 -13.15 6.63
C ASP A 203 14.27 -12.73 5.49
N VAL A 204 13.51 -11.65 5.72
CA VAL A 204 12.62 -11.05 4.71
C VAL A 204 12.88 -9.56 4.62
N ILE A 205 13.02 -9.06 3.40
CA ILE A 205 13.16 -7.62 3.13
C ILE A 205 11.97 -7.16 2.29
N TYR A 206 11.16 -6.25 2.83
CA TYR A 206 10.06 -5.61 2.13
C TYR A 206 10.55 -4.31 1.49
N ASP A 207 10.64 -4.28 0.16
CA ASP A 207 11.26 -3.17 -0.57
C ASP A 207 10.30 -2.45 -1.54
N PRO A 208 9.62 -1.37 -1.12
CA PRO A 208 8.89 -0.46 -1.99
C PRO A 208 9.76 0.68 -2.54
N VAL A 209 11.05 0.74 -2.20
CA VAL A 209 11.96 1.86 -2.45
C VAL A 209 12.85 1.63 -3.65
N GLY A 210 13.47 0.45 -3.74
CA GLY A 210 14.41 0.13 -4.81
C GLY A 210 15.67 0.98 -4.77
N GLY A 211 16.31 1.13 -5.92
CA GLY A 211 17.51 1.95 -6.07
C GLY A 211 18.66 1.51 -5.15
N ASP A 212 19.34 2.51 -4.58
CA ASP A 212 20.51 2.26 -3.72
C ASP A 212 20.16 1.46 -2.45
N VAL A 213 18.91 1.57 -1.97
CA VAL A 213 18.44 0.81 -0.81
C VAL A 213 18.47 -0.69 -1.13
N PHE A 214 17.98 -1.09 -2.31
CA PHE A 214 18.08 -2.46 -2.79
C PHE A 214 19.55 -2.93 -2.91
N ASP A 215 20.44 -2.10 -3.49
CA ASP A 215 21.85 -2.46 -3.70
C ASP A 215 22.58 -2.76 -2.38
N HIS A 216 22.15 -2.14 -1.28
CA HIS A 216 22.66 -2.44 0.05
C HIS A 216 21.92 -3.60 0.72
N SER A 217 20.64 -3.80 0.42
CA SER A 217 19.83 -4.89 0.96
C SER A 217 20.35 -6.27 0.60
N ILE A 218 20.82 -6.47 -0.65
CA ILE A 218 21.45 -7.72 -1.08
C ILE A 218 22.70 -8.09 -0.27
N ARG A 219 23.27 -7.16 0.52
CA ARG A 219 24.44 -7.37 1.37
C ARG A 219 24.10 -7.64 2.83
N CYS A 220 22.88 -7.36 3.28
CA CYS A 220 22.40 -7.63 4.63
C CYS A 220 21.18 -8.57 4.67
N ILE A 221 20.93 -9.29 3.56
CA ILE A 221 19.99 -10.41 3.53
C ILE A 221 20.62 -11.64 4.17
N ASN A 222 19.82 -12.42 4.90
CA ASN A 222 20.24 -13.71 5.46
C ASN A 222 20.36 -14.78 4.37
N TRP A 223 21.04 -15.88 4.68
CA TRP A 223 21.03 -17.09 3.86
C TRP A 223 19.60 -17.65 3.75
N GLY A 224 19.17 -17.96 2.53
CA GLY A 224 17.79 -18.40 2.26
C GLY A 224 16.73 -17.30 2.39
N GLY A 225 17.14 -16.04 2.60
CA GLY A 225 16.24 -14.91 2.72
C GLY A 225 15.50 -14.55 1.42
N ARG A 226 14.50 -13.67 1.54
CA ARG A 226 13.67 -13.21 0.41
C ARG A 226 13.63 -11.69 0.38
N ILE A 227 13.95 -11.08 -0.78
CA ILE A 227 13.75 -9.66 -1.03
C ILE A 227 12.47 -9.50 -1.85
N LEU A 228 11.48 -8.85 -1.28
CA LEU A 228 10.16 -8.65 -1.88
C LEU A 228 10.15 -7.31 -2.62
N ILE A 229 10.08 -7.36 -3.95
CA ILE A 229 10.05 -6.16 -4.79
C ILE A 229 8.60 -5.67 -4.89
N VAL A 230 8.32 -4.58 -4.19
CA VAL A 230 6.98 -3.97 -4.10
C VAL A 230 6.88 -2.71 -4.95
N GLY A 231 7.98 -1.96 -5.08
CA GLY A 231 7.99 -0.72 -5.84
C GLY A 231 9.38 -0.09 -5.97
N PHE A 232 9.40 1.08 -6.61
CA PHE A 232 10.63 1.83 -6.90
C PHE A 232 10.46 3.31 -6.56
N ALA A 233 10.02 3.60 -5.32
CA ALA A 233 9.76 4.97 -4.88
C ALA A 233 11.00 5.88 -4.89
N SER A 234 12.22 5.31 -4.94
CA SER A 234 13.46 6.09 -5.16
C SER A 234 13.54 6.71 -6.56
N GLY A 235 12.78 6.17 -7.53
CA GLY A 235 12.81 6.53 -8.95
C GLY A 235 13.82 5.75 -9.78
N ARG A 236 14.71 4.93 -9.17
CA ARG A 236 15.67 4.07 -9.86
C ARG A 236 15.30 2.59 -9.72
N ILE A 237 15.14 1.89 -10.84
CA ILE A 237 15.02 0.43 -10.88
C ILE A 237 16.41 -0.16 -10.66
N PRO A 238 16.63 -0.98 -9.61
CA PRO A 238 17.94 -1.56 -9.34
C PRO A 238 18.29 -2.70 -10.30
N THR A 239 19.58 -2.99 -10.42
CA THR A 239 20.07 -4.17 -11.12
C THR A 239 20.64 -5.16 -10.13
N LEU A 240 20.25 -6.44 -10.21
CA LEU A 240 20.79 -7.49 -9.39
C LEU A 240 22.01 -8.13 -10.10
N PRO A 241 23.22 -8.06 -9.52
CA PRO A 241 24.30 -8.94 -9.89
C PRO A 241 23.91 -10.38 -9.50
N ILE A 242 23.54 -11.20 -10.48
CA ILE A 242 22.90 -12.52 -10.24
C ILE A 242 23.77 -13.47 -9.43
N ASN A 243 25.11 -13.33 -9.51
CA ASN A 243 26.04 -14.08 -8.70
C ASN A 243 25.83 -13.86 -7.19
N MET A 244 25.28 -12.72 -6.77
CA MET A 244 24.98 -12.46 -5.36
C MET A 244 23.89 -13.37 -4.83
N ALA A 245 22.85 -13.66 -5.64
CA ALA A 245 21.81 -14.62 -5.28
C ALA A 245 22.39 -16.03 -5.10
N LEU A 246 23.32 -16.44 -5.99
CA LEU A 246 24.03 -17.72 -5.88
C LEU A 246 24.88 -17.79 -4.60
N ILE A 247 25.73 -16.76 -4.37
CA ILE A 247 26.72 -16.78 -3.27
C ILE A 247 26.01 -16.75 -1.90
N LYS A 248 24.90 -16.00 -1.78
CA LYS A 248 24.20 -15.80 -0.51
C LYS A 248 22.91 -16.63 -0.38
N GLY A 249 22.56 -17.43 -1.38
CA GLY A 249 21.43 -18.34 -1.36
C GLY A 249 20.07 -17.66 -1.16
N PHE A 250 19.88 -16.39 -1.58
CA PHE A 250 18.63 -15.67 -1.38
C PHE A 250 17.77 -15.60 -2.65
N SER A 251 16.49 -15.28 -2.48
CA SER A 251 15.53 -15.08 -3.57
C SER A 251 15.13 -13.61 -3.73
N VAL A 252 14.90 -13.17 -4.96
CA VAL A 252 14.23 -11.91 -5.28
C VAL A 252 12.84 -12.22 -5.80
N VAL A 253 11.82 -11.71 -5.13
CA VAL A 253 10.41 -12.08 -5.34
C VAL A 253 9.61 -10.87 -5.77
N GLY A 254 9.05 -10.89 -6.97
CA GLY A 254 8.17 -9.84 -7.45
C GLY A 254 6.82 -9.87 -6.73
N VAL A 255 6.33 -8.69 -6.33
CA VAL A 255 5.02 -8.52 -5.70
C VAL A 255 4.17 -7.56 -6.51
N ARG A 256 3.03 -8.04 -7.00
CA ARG A 256 2.01 -7.25 -7.68
C ARG A 256 0.64 -7.65 -7.15
N ALA A 257 0.25 -7.04 -6.03
CA ALA A 257 -0.92 -7.48 -5.24
C ALA A 257 -2.24 -7.52 -6.05
N GLY A 258 -2.53 -6.48 -6.82
CA GLY A 258 -3.74 -6.45 -7.65
C GLY A 258 -3.74 -7.52 -8.76
N GLU A 259 -2.58 -7.84 -9.35
CA GLU A 259 -2.47 -8.92 -10.34
C GLU A 259 -2.57 -10.29 -9.70
N PHE A 260 -2.05 -10.43 -8.49
CA PHE A 260 -2.16 -11.69 -7.73
C PHE A 260 -3.63 -12.09 -7.56
N ALA A 261 -4.49 -11.16 -7.15
CA ALA A 261 -5.93 -11.41 -7.02
C ALA A 261 -6.60 -11.74 -8.37
N ARG A 262 -6.23 -11.02 -9.45
CA ARG A 262 -6.76 -11.31 -10.81
C ARG A 262 -6.39 -12.69 -11.31
N LYS A 263 -5.17 -13.16 -11.01
CA LYS A 263 -4.69 -14.50 -11.41
C LYS A 263 -5.15 -15.61 -10.47
N ASN A 264 -5.51 -15.28 -9.23
CA ASN A 264 -5.95 -16.23 -8.20
C ASN A 264 -7.19 -15.67 -7.48
N PRO A 265 -8.38 -15.63 -8.14
CA PRO A 265 -9.58 -14.98 -7.59
C PRO A 265 -9.98 -15.46 -6.19
N GLU A 266 -9.96 -16.79 -5.96
CA GLU A 266 -10.30 -17.39 -4.67
C GLU A 266 -9.37 -16.88 -3.56
N LYS A 267 -8.04 -16.89 -3.81
CA LYS A 267 -7.05 -16.33 -2.87
C LYS A 267 -7.20 -14.81 -2.70
N GLY A 268 -7.70 -14.13 -3.72
CA GLY A 268 -8.04 -12.71 -3.64
C GLY A 268 -9.14 -12.45 -2.61
N VAL A 269 -10.20 -13.26 -2.66
CA VAL A 269 -11.31 -13.22 -1.67
C VAL A 269 -10.80 -13.55 -0.27
N GLU A 270 -10.06 -14.65 -0.11
CA GLU A 270 -9.45 -15.02 1.18
C GLU A 270 -8.60 -13.88 1.76
N ASN A 271 -7.77 -13.24 0.93
CA ASN A 271 -6.91 -12.14 1.38
C ASN A 271 -7.75 -10.97 1.91
N ASN A 272 -8.83 -10.59 1.21
CA ASN A 272 -9.70 -9.51 1.62
C ASN A 272 -10.41 -9.83 2.95
N GLN A 273 -10.88 -11.07 3.11
CA GLN A 273 -11.49 -11.54 4.35
C GLN A 273 -10.49 -11.50 5.52
N GLU A 274 -9.27 -11.97 5.30
CA GLU A 274 -8.25 -12.02 6.35
C GLU A 274 -7.78 -10.61 6.77
N ILE A 275 -7.49 -9.70 5.83
CA ILE A 275 -7.09 -8.34 6.21
C ILE A 275 -8.21 -7.61 6.94
N ARG A 276 -9.47 -7.85 6.56
CA ARG A 276 -10.63 -7.30 7.25
C ARG A 276 -10.74 -7.86 8.67
N ARG A 277 -10.65 -9.19 8.84
CA ARG A 277 -10.68 -9.85 10.16
C ARG A 277 -9.60 -9.30 11.09
N ILE A 278 -8.36 -9.23 10.63
CA ILE A 278 -7.23 -8.70 11.42
C ILE A 278 -7.47 -7.23 11.81
N CYS A 279 -8.08 -6.45 10.91
CA CYS A 279 -8.45 -5.07 11.18
C CYS A 279 -9.54 -4.95 12.25
N GLU A 280 -10.61 -5.75 12.14
CA GLU A 280 -11.73 -5.76 13.09
C GLU A 280 -11.30 -6.28 14.47
N GLU A 281 -10.27 -7.12 14.54
CA GLU A 281 -9.60 -7.52 15.79
C GLU A 281 -8.72 -6.43 16.40
N GLY A 282 -8.54 -5.28 15.72
CA GLY A 282 -7.80 -4.13 16.23
C GLY A 282 -6.28 -4.15 16.01
N PHE A 283 -5.77 -5.09 15.19
CA PHE A 283 -4.33 -5.15 14.88
C PHE A 283 -3.91 -4.21 13.76
N PHE A 284 -4.85 -3.74 12.94
CA PHE A 284 -4.57 -2.77 11.88
C PHE A 284 -5.21 -1.42 12.21
N ASP A 285 -4.38 -0.39 12.19
CA ASP A 285 -4.77 1.00 12.39
C ASP A 285 -4.18 1.87 11.26
N PRO A 286 -4.95 2.12 10.18
CA PRO A 286 -4.51 2.96 9.09
C PRO A 286 -4.30 4.40 9.55
N TYR A 287 -3.05 4.83 9.68
CA TYR A 287 -2.71 6.18 10.11
C TYR A 287 -2.86 7.17 8.95
N VAL A 288 -3.81 8.09 9.08
CA VAL A 288 -4.05 9.19 8.13
C VAL A 288 -3.45 10.47 8.69
N CYS A 289 -2.32 10.91 8.12
CA CYS A 289 -1.60 12.09 8.63
C CYS A 289 -2.19 13.41 8.16
N LYS A 290 -2.93 13.41 7.07
CA LYS A 290 -3.54 14.63 6.52
C LYS A 290 -4.73 14.31 5.62
N THR A 291 -5.77 15.15 5.73
CA THR A 291 -6.95 15.14 4.89
C THR A 291 -6.99 16.42 4.06
N PHE A 292 -7.41 16.30 2.81
CA PHE A 292 -7.64 17.39 1.86
C PHE A 292 -9.11 17.34 1.40
N LEU A 293 -9.67 18.46 0.97
CA LEU A 293 -10.98 18.49 0.30
C LEU A 293 -10.85 17.99 -1.15
N LEU A 294 -11.96 17.59 -1.76
CA LEU A 294 -11.99 17.16 -3.17
C LEU A 294 -11.45 18.27 -4.11
N SER A 295 -11.76 19.53 -3.83
CA SER A 295 -11.20 20.69 -4.55
C SER A 295 -9.67 20.80 -4.45
N GLU A 296 -9.08 20.20 -3.43
CA GLU A 296 -7.63 20.19 -3.16
C GLU A 296 -6.94 18.87 -3.58
N ALA A 297 -7.61 18.03 -4.40
CA ALA A 297 -7.07 16.73 -4.82
C ALA A 297 -5.70 16.85 -5.49
N LYS A 298 -5.47 17.90 -6.27
CA LYS A 298 -4.17 18.19 -6.90
C LYS A 298 -3.05 18.46 -5.88
N GLU A 299 -3.37 19.24 -4.85
CA GLU A 299 -2.47 19.57 -3.73
C GLU A 299 -2.13 18.31 -2.91
N SER A 300 -3.08 17.40 -2.75
CA SER A 300 -2.87 16.13 -2.06
C SER A 300 -1.84 15.24 -2.76
N ILE A 301 -1.89 15.16 -4.10
CA ILE A 301 -0.89 14.44 -4.91
C ILE A 301 0.48 15.13 -4.84
N LYS A 302 0.50 16.48 -4.85
CA LYS A 302 1.73 17.25 -4.66
C LYS A 302 2.36 16.98 -3.30
N TYR A 303 1.56 16.97 -2.23
CA TYR A 303 2.01 16.67 -0.86
C TYR A 303 2.67 15.29 -0.76
N LEU A 304 2.10 14.27 -1.43
CA LEU A 304 2.71 12.96 -1.55
C LEU A 304 4.04 13.01 -2.30
N SER A 305 4.13 13.76 -3.41
CA SER A 305 5.35 13.87 -4.21
C SER A 305 6.51 14.51 -3.45
N GLU A 306 6.23 15.40 -2.51
CA GLU A 306 7.20 16.07 -1.64
C GLU A 306 7.69 15.19 -0.47
N ARG A 307 7.19 13.94 -0.37
CA ARG A 307 7.54 12.97 0.68
C ARG A 307 7.33 13.50 2.11
N LYS A 308 6.36 14.40 2.30
CA LYS A 308 6.03 14.98 3.61
C LYS A 308 5.19 14.06 4.48
N LEU A 309 4.49 13.10 3.88
CA LEU A 309 3.54 12.24 4.55
C LEU A 309 4.18 11.26 5.55
N ILE A 310 3.37 10.85 6.53
CA ILE A 310 3.54 9.69 7.38
C ILE A 310 2.26 8.85 7.22
N GLY A 311 2.38 7.54 7.00
CA GLY A 311 1.20 6.71 6.73
C GLY A 311 0.52 7.10 5.42
N LYS A 312 -0.71 7.60 5.49
CA LYS A 312 -1.56 7.89 4.33
C LYS A 312 -2.08 9.34 4.33
N VAL A 313 -2.43 9.78 3.14
CA VAL A 313 -3.13 11.03 2.85
C VAL A 313 -4.45 10.70 2.18
N VAL A 314 -5.50 11.42 2.53
CA VAL A 314 -6.86 11.16 2.08
C VAL A 314 -7.49 12.44 1.53
N VAL A 315 -8.26 12.31 0.48
CA VAL A 315 -9.19 13.31 -0.04
C VAL A 315 -10.56 13.01 0.56
N LYS A 316 -11.11 13.94 1.33
CA LYS A 316 -12.44 13.86 1.89
C LYS A 316 -13.44 14.43 0.88
N VAL A 317 -14.56 13.75 0.75
CA VAL A 317 -15.70 14.14 -0.09
C VAL A 317 -16.90 14.35 0.81
N ASP A 318 -17.49 15.53 0.75
CA ASP A 318 -18.63 15.94 1.60
C ASP A 318 -19.97 15.34 1.16
#